data_1d7347da73491769d2a2ff5de2637e8b
#
_entry.id   1d7347da73491769d2a2ff5de2637e8b
#
_cell.length_a   1.000
_cell.length_b   1.000
_cell.length_c   1.000
_cell.angle_alpha   90.00
_cell.angle_beta   90.00
_cell.angle_gamma   90.00
#
_symmetry.space_group_name_H-M   'P 1'
#
loop_
_entity.id
_entity.type
_entity.pdbx_description
1 polymer ?
#
loop_
_entity_poly.entity_id
_entity_poly.type
_entity_poly.pdbx_seq_one_letter_code
_entity_poly.pdbx_strand_id
1 'polypeptide(L)'
;MEFKTIGCEDWLNVNEHDAVWDIAQSTISSLTMGELLALDGKDGATFYERLNDEKMNYGWIEGSAEFKEEVAKLYKKDLDPRNILQTNGCTGANMNALLVLVKPGDHVIAEWPTYSPLYEIPRSLGAEVEYWELKEELDWAPDIEDLKRLVRPDTKLICINNASNPIGTVLSSDMLRQIADVAASVGAYVLCDEVYLPMEDTDAYESMIDIYDKAVVTNSVSKTYSV
;
A
#
# COMPACT_ATOMS: atom_id res chain seq x y z
N MET A 1 1.10 8.75 -22.83
CA MET A 1 1.26 8.59 -21.39
C MET A 1 2.34 9.58 -20.98
N GLU A 2 2.02 10.49 -20.07
CA GLU A 2 2.97 11.47 -19.52
C GLU A 2 2.83 11.39 -18.00
N PHE A 3 3.90 11.02 -17.31
CA PHE A 3 3.93 11.02 -15.85
C PHE A 3 4.33 12.39 -15.37
N LYS A 4 3.53 12.96 -14.50
CA LYS A 4 3.91 14.19 -13.80
C LYS A 4 4.92 13.85 -12.70
N THR A 5 5.83 14.77 -12.49
CA THR A 5 6.78 14.72 -11.38
C THR A 5 6.04 14.69 -10.04
N ILE A 6 6.44 13.80 -9.14
CA ILE A 6 5.94 13.75 -7.78
C ILE A 6 6.77 14.74 -6.96
N GLY A 7 6.22 15.94 -6.72
CA GLY A 7 6.96 17.05 -6.16
C GLY A 7 7.56 16.80 -4.77
N CYS A 8 6.91 15.98 -3.93
CA CYS A 8 7.43 15.59 -2.62
C CYS A 8 8.70 14.73 -2.76
N GLU A 9 8.66 13.71 -3.61
CA GLU A 9 9.80 12.82 -3.86
C GLU A 9 10.98 13.57 -4.48
N ASP A 10 10.71 14.47 -5.45
CA ASP A 10 11.75 15.29 -6.04
C ASP A 10 12.40 16.22 -5.01
N TRP A 11 11.60 16.79 -4.10
CA TRP A 11 12.12 17.64 -3.04
C TRP A 11 12.97 16.84 -2.04
N LEU A 12 12.51 15.66 -1.64
CA LEU A 12 13.24 14.75 -0.75
C LEU A 12 14.57 14.32 -1.36
N ASN A 13 14.58 13.87 -2.61
CA ASN A 13 15.80 13.46 -3.32
C ASN A 13 16.91 14.53 -3.34
N VAL A 14 16.53 15.81 -3.29
CA VAL A 14 17.49 16.93 -3.27
C VAL A 14 17.93 17.28 -1.85
N ASN A 15 17.05 17.17 -0.86
CA ASN A 15 17.24 17.79 0.46
C ASN A 15 17.49 16.80 1.61
N GLU A 16 17.08 15.53 1.48
CA GLU A 16 17.17 14.59 2.61
C GLU A 16 18.60 14.29 3.05
N HIS A 17 19.56 14.27 2.10
CA HIS A 17 20.96 13.96 2.41
C HIS A 17 21.70 15.06 3.17
N ASP A 18 21.19 16.30 3.10
CA ASP A 18 21.75 17.44 3.81
C ASP A 18 21.11 17.65 5.20
N ALA A 19 20.08 16.89 5.53
CA ALA A 19 19.36 17.00 6.78
C ALA A 19 20.22 16.48 7.95
N VAL A 20 20.44 17.34 8.96
CA VAL A 20 21.09 16.94 10.22
C VAL A 20 20.13 16.11 11.08
N TRP A 21 18.85 16.43 11.05
CA TRP A 21 17.78 15.77 11.75
C TRP A 21 16.67 15.43 10.75
N ASP A 22 16.60 14.19 10.34
CA ASP A 22 15.54 13.71 9.48
C ASP A 22 14.38 13.18 10.34
N ILE A 23 13.25 13.89 10.29
CA ILE A 23 12.01 13.54 10.98
C ILE A 23 10.88 13.23 10.00
N ALA A 24 11.19 13.10 8.70
CA ALA A 24 10.22 13.00 7.63
C ALA A 24 10.17 11.63 6.94
N GLN A 25 11.05 10.70 7.26
CA GLN A 25 11.17 9.40 6.56
C GLN A 25 9.94 8.48 6.68
N SER A 26 9.02 8.76 7.60
CA SER A 26 7.79 7.97 7.81
C SER A 26 8.05 6.46 7.95
N THR A 27 9.11 6.09 8.68
CA THR A 27 9.50 4.70 8.92
C THR A 27 9.99 4.54 10.36
N ILE A 28 10.03 3.31 10.86
CA ILE A 28 10.71 3.00 12.13
C ILE A 28 12.24 3.08 11.95
N SER A 29 12.98 3.09 13.06
CA SER A 29 14.44 3.05 13.01
C SER A 29 14.92 1.80 12.30
N SER A 30 15.79 1.99 11.30
CA SER A 30 16.33 0.89 10.50
C SER A 30 17.21 -0.02 11.35
N LEU A 31 17.07 -1.33 11.13
CA LEU A 31 17.91 -2.35 11.74
C LEU A 31 19.16 -2.58 10.88
N THR A 32 20.27 -2.87 11.52
CA THR A 32 21.39 -3.48 10.83
C THR A 32 21.08 -4.94 10.51
N MET A 33 21.77 -5.52 9.52
CA MET A 33 21.64 -6.96 9.21
C MET A 33 21.90 -7.84 10.44
N GLY A 34 22.87 -7.46 11.29
CA GLY A 34 23.16 -8.20 12.52
C GLY A 34 22.00 -8.15 13.53
N GLU A 35 21.37 -6.99 13.70
CA GLU A 35 20.20 -6.82 14.57
C GLU A 35 19.01 -7.61 14.03
N LEU A 36 18.75 -7.54 12.71
CA LEU A 36 17.67 -8.30 12.07
C LEU A 36 17.83 -9.82 12.28
N LEU A 37 19.03 -10.36 12.05
CA LEU A 37 19.30 -11.78 12.25
C LEU A 37 19.21 -12.20 13.72
N ALA A 38 19.54 -11.29 14.65
CA ALA A 38 19.41 -11.55 16.09
C ALA A 38 17.96 -11.68 16.58
N LEU A 39 16.98 -11.06 15.89
CA LEU A 39 15.56 -11.15 16.25
C LEU A 39 15.04 -12.60 16.21
N ASP A 40 15.57 -13.42 15.31
CA ASP A 40 15.20 -14.83 15.16
C ASP A 40 16.04 -15.78 16.04
N GLY A 41 16.96 -15.21 16.84
CA GLY A 41 17.90 -16.00 17.65
C GLY A 41 18.88 -16.84 16.85
N LYS A 42 18.96 -16.64 15.53
CA LYS A 42 19.87 -17.31 14.64
C LYS A 42 21.25 -16.65 14.65
N ASP A 43 22.29 -17.48 14.52
CA ASP A 43 23.63 -16.99 14.33
C ASP A 43 23.81 -16.43 12.90
N GLY A 44 24.23 -15.16 12.83
CA GLY A 44 24.53 -14.50 11.56
C GLY A 44 25.57 -15.26 10.72
N ALA A 45 26.47 -16.02 11.34
CA ALA A 45 27.46 -16.83 10.63
C ALA A 45 26.80 -17.87 9.70
N THR A 46 25.79 -18.59 10.20
CA THR A 46 25.02 -19.57 9.40
C THR A 46 24.31 -18.92 8.22
N PHE A 47 23.81 -17.71 8.36
CA PHE A 47 23.19 -16.96 7.27
C PHE A 47 24.21 -16.64 6.17
N TYR A 48 25.39 -16.14 6.53
CA TYR A 48 26.43 -15.80 5.58
C TYR A 48 27.06 -17.04 4.91
N GLU A 49 27.22 -18.16 5.64
CA GLU A 49 27.65 -19.43 5.05
C GLU A 49 26.69 -19.89 3.95
N ARG A 50 25.37 -19.83 4.21
CA ARG A 50 24.37 -20.19 3.20
C ARG A 50 24.46 -19.28 1.97
N LEU A 51 24.62 -17.97 2.15
CA LEU A 51 24.74 -17.02 1.04
C LEU A 51 25.97 -17.28 0.16
N ASN A 52 27.09 -17.74 0.76
CA ASN A 52 28.30 -18.04 -0.01
C ASN A 52 28.13 -19.23 -0.98
N ASP A 53 27.26 -20.15 -0.64
CA ASP A 53 26.99 -21.34 -1.46
C ASP A 53 25.82 -21.13 -2.43
N GLU A 54 25.08 -20.02 -2.29
CA GLU A 54 23.92 -19.72 -3.13
C GLU A 54 24.33 -19.12 -4.46
N LYS A 55 23.85 -19.71 -5.55
CA LYS A 55 24.13 -19.19 -6.89
C LYS A 55 23.28 -17.95 -7.16
N MET A 56 23.91 -16.91 -7.68
CA MET A 56 23.26 -15.67 -8.10
C MET A 56 22.46 -15.87 -9.40
N ASN A 57 21.43 -16.67 -9.35
CA ASN A 57 20.52 -16.97 -10.45
C ASN A 57 19.32 -16.00 -10.44
N TYR A 58 18.47 -16.13 -11.46
CA TYR A 58 17.12 -15.56 -11.38
C TYR A 58 16.37 -16.14 -10.19
N GLY A 59 15.81 -15.26 -9.37
CA GLY A 59 14.91 -15.64 -8.28
C GLY A 59 13.52 -16.01 -8.81
N TRP A 60 12.58 -16.10 -7.89
CA TRP A 60 11.17 -16.32 -8.20
C TRP A 60 10.58 -15.06 -8.82
N ILE A 61 9.89 -15.19 -9.97
CA ILE A 61 9.28 -14.05 -10.69
C ILE A 61 8.15 -13.42 -9.85
N GLU A 62 7.39 -14.26 -9.16
CA GLU A 62 6.21 -13.84 -8.37
C GLU A 62 6.49 -13.74 -6.87
N GLY A 63 7.73 -13.96 -6.44
CA GLY A 63 8.12 -14.12 -5.05
C GLY A 63 8.23 -15.59 -4.62
N SER A 64 9.07 -15.87 -3.61
CA SER A 64 9.26 -17.22 -3.10
C SER A 64 8.00 -17.73 -2.40
N ALA A 65 7.84 -19.05 -2.36
CA ALA A 65 6.72 -19.68 -1.67
C ALA A 65 6.72 -19.31 -0.19
N GLU A 66 7.89 -19.39 0.46
CA GLU A 66 8.04 -19.06 1.87
C GLU A 66 7.65 -17.61 2.17
N PHE A 67 8.08 -16.64 1.34
CA PHE A 67 7.70 -15.23 1.50
C PHE A 67 6.19 -15.05 1.40
N LYS A 68 5.58 -15.66 0.39
CA LYS A 68 4.12 -15.55 0.15
C LYS A 68 3.30 -16.21 1.27
N GLU A 69 3.76 -17.34 1.80
CA GLU A 69 3.15 -18.02 2.93
C GLU A 69 3.23 -17.17 4.22
N GLU A 70 4.37 -16.51 4.49
CA GLU A 70 4.51 -15.63 5.64
C GLU A 70 3.65 -14.36 5.50
N VAL A 71 3.60 -13.77 4.30
CA VAL A 71 2.73 -12.62 4.02
C VAL A 71 1.24 -12.99 4.20
N ALA A 72 0.82 -14.18 3.78
CA ALA A 72 -0.57 -14.64 3.94
C ALA A 72 -1.02 -14.64 5.42
N LYS A 73 -0.11 -14.92 6.35
CA LYS A 73 -0.41 -14.96 7.80
C LYS A 73 -0.70 -13.59 8.42
N LEU A 74 -0.39 -12.50 7.72
CA LEU A 74 -0.69 -11.14 8.18
C LEU A 74 -2.17 -10.80 8.09
N TYR A 75 -2.94 -11.58 7.34
CA TYR A 75 -4.36 -11.33 7.07
C TYR A 75 -5.24 -12.35 7.78
N LYS A 76 -6.47 -11.94 8.12
CA LYS A 76 -7.46 -12.82 8.77
C LYS A 76 -8.11 -13.78 7.78
N LYS A 77 -8.25 -13.35 6.53
CA LYS A 77 -8.76 -14.18 5.43
C LYS A 77 -7.75 -15.28 5.11
N ASP A 78 -8.24 -16.49 4.91
CA ASP A 78 -7.41 -17.60 4.40
C ASP A 78 -7.03 -17.33 2.95
N LEU A 79 -5.89 -16.68 2.78
CA LEU A 79 -5.38 -16.25 1.47
C LEU A 79 -4.57 -17.37 0.83
N ASP A 80 -4.94 -17.74 -0.38
CA ASP A 80 -4.09 -18.57 -1.21
C ASP A 80 -2.79 -17.79 -1.57
N PRO A 81 -1.60 -18.32 -1.24
CA PRO A 81 -0.32 -17.66 -1.57
C PRO A 81 -0.17 -17.31 -3.07
N ARG A 82 -0.92 -17.98 -3.96
CA ARG A 82 -0.94 -17.64 -5.39
C ARG A 82 -1.57 -16.27 -5.69
N ASN A 83 -2.35 -15.73 -4.77
CA ASN A 83 -2.92 -14.39 -4.87
C ASN A 83 -1.98 -13.30 -4.35
N ILE A 84 -0.76 -13.66 -3.93
CA ILE A 84 0.25 -12.73 -3.44
C ILE A 84 1.36 -12.61 -4.48
N LEU A 85 1.69 -11.37 -4.83
CA LEU A 85 2.75 -11.02 -5.76
C LEU A 85 3.80 -10.16 -5.06
N GLN A 86 5.04 -10.61 -5.05
CA GLN A 86 6.17 -9.81 -4.58
C GLN A 86 6.59 -8.81 -5.67
N THR A 87 6.82 -7.56 -5.26
CA THR A 87 7.20 -6.46 -6.15
C THR A 87 8.36 -5.64 -5.57
N ASN A 88 8.85 -4.66 -6.33
CA ASN A 88 9.85 -3.70 -5.85
C ASN A 88 9.18 -2.62 -4.99
N GLY A 89 8.99 -2.94 -3.71
CA GLY A 89 8.33 -2.07 -2.74
C GLY A 89 6.83 -1.89 -2.99
N CYS A 90 6.16 -1.17 -2.09
CA CYS A 90 4.72 -0.89 -2.19
C CYS A 90 4.38 -0.03 -3.42
N THR A 91 5.24 0.91 -3.80
CA THR A 91 5.06 1.71 -5.02
C THR A 91 5.02 0.85 -6.28
N GLY A 92 5.89 -0.19 -6.35
CA GLY A 92 5.85 -1.19 -7.43
C GLY A 92 4.56 -2.01 -7.42
N ALA A 93 4.03 -2.35 -6.24
CA ALA A 93 2.76 -3.03 -6.10
C ALA A 93 1.59 -2.15 -6.58
N ASN A 94 1.55 -0.88 -6.15
CA ASN A 94 0.56 0.11 -6.60
C ASN A 94 0.60 0.27 -8.12
N MET A 95 1.79 0.43 -8.69
CA MET A 95 1.96 0.58 -10.14
C MET A 95 1.42 -0.62 -10.91
N ASN A 96 1.77 -1.84 -10.48
CA ASN A 96 1.31 -3.06 -11.13
C ASN A 96 -0.21 -3.21 -11.05
N ALA A 97 -0.81 -2.96 -9.88
CA ALA A 97 -2.25 -3.01 -9.68
C ALA A 97 -2.97 -2.01 -10.60
N LEU A 98 -2.49 -0.76 -10.63
CA LEU A 98 -3.09 0.30 -11.44
C LEU A 98 -2.96 0.04 -12.94
N LEU A 99 -1.79 -0.44 -13.42
CA LEU A 99 -1.60 -0.81 -14.82
C LEU A 99 -2.54 -1.92 -15.30
N VAL A 100 -2.90 -2.85 -14.41
CA VAL A 100 -3.81 -3.95 -14.74
C VAL A 100 -5.27 -3.52 -14.68
N LEU A 101 -5.63 -2.73 -13.67
CA LEU A 101 -7.03 -2.39 -13.39
C LEU A 101 -7.55 -1.21 -14.19
N VAL A 102 -6.69 -0.24 -14.54
CA VAL A 102 -7.10 1.05 -15.09
C VAL A 102 -6.83 1.13 -16.59
N LYS A 103 -7.82 1.61 -17.33
CA LYS A 103 -7.75 1.90 -18.77
C LYS A 103 -8.08 3.36 -19.04
N PRO A 104 -7.65 3.92 -20.19
CA PRO A 104 -8.06 5.27 -20.59
C PRO A 104 -9.59 5.39 -20.62
N GLY A 105 -10.09 6.45 -19.96
CA GLY A 105 -11.52 6.74 -19.86
C GLY A 105 -12.23 6.07 -18.68
N ASP A 106 -11.58 5.18 -17.93
CA ASP A 106 -12.15 4.64 -16.70
C ASP A 106 -12.35 5.74 -15.65
N HIS A 107 -13.44 5.67 -14.90
CA HIS A 107 -13.67 6.53 -13.74
C HIS A 107 -13.00 5.94 -12.50
N VAL A 108 -12.15 6.72 -11.86
CA VAL A 108 -11.40 6.37 -10.66
C VAL A 108 -11.66 7.42 -9.58
N ILE A 109 -12.01 6.99 -8.38
CA ILE A 109 -12.10 7.86 -7.21
C ILE A 109 -10.84 7.65 -6.38
N ALA A 110 -10.16 8.72 -6.00
CA ALA A 110 -9.01 8.68 -5.11
C ALA A 110 -9.25 9.55 -3.88
N GLU A 111 -8.97 9.00 -2.71
CA GLU A 111 -8.86 9.79 -1.48
C GLU A 111 -7.89 10.96 -1.68
N TRP A 112 -8.16 12.12 -1.09
CA TRP A 112 -7.29 13.29 -1.19
C TRP A 112 -7.39 14.18 0.07
N PRO A 113 -6.25 14.67 0.64
CA PRO A 113 -4.88 14.37 0.21
C PRO A 113 -4.45 12.94 0.54
N THR A 114 -3.67 12.33 -0.33
CA THR A 114 -3.16 10.98 -0.17
C THR A 114 -1.80 10.81 -0.88
N TYR A 115 -1.22 9.63 -0.79
CA TYR A 115 0.00 9.28 -1.51
C TYR A 115 -0.20 9.44 -3.02
N SER A 116 0.56 10.37 -3.61
CA SER A 116 0.28 10.87 -4.96
C SER A 116 0.25 9.82 -6.09
N PRO A 117 1.00 8.72 -6.06
CA PRO A 117 0.88 7.66 -7.06
C PRO A 117 -0.54 7.08 -7.19
N LEU A 118 -1.35 7.09 -6.12
CA LEU A 118 -2.72 6.55 -6.13
C LEU A 118 -3.68 7.35 -7.02
N TYR A 119 -3.38 8.60 -7.34
CA TYR A 119 -4.16 9.41 -8.25
C TYR A 119 -3.40 9.85 -9.51
N GLU A 120 -2.07 10.05 -9.43
CA GLU A 120 -1.30 10.48 -10.59
C GLU A 120 -1.05 9.34 -11.60
N ILE A 121 -0.88 8.10 -11.15
CA ILE A 121 -0.75 6.97 -12.07
C ILE A 121 -2.05 6.74 -12.86
N PRO A 122 -3.24 6.62 -12.23
CA PRO A 122 -4.50 6.52 -12.99
C PRO A 122 -4.70 7.67 -13.98
N ARG A 123 -4.42 8.90 -13.56
CA ARG A 123 -4.51 10.08 -14.42
C ARG A 123 -3.57 9.99 -15.62
N SER A 124 -2.32 9.53 -15.40
CA SER A 124 -1.32 9.33 -16.46
C SER A 124 -1.68 8.21 -17.41
N LEU A 125 -2.47 7.23 -16.96
CA LEU A 125 -3.04 6.17 -17.78
C LEU A 125 -4.25 6.65 -18.60
N GLY A 126 -4.73 7.87 -18.38
CA GLY A 126 -5.84 8.47 -19.11
C GLY A 126 -7.20 8.22 -18.45
N ALA A 127 -7.24 7.83 -17.19
CA ALA A 127 -8.47 7.74 -16.42
C ALA A 127 -9.01 9.14 -16.03
N GLU A 128 -10.32 9.22 -15.85
CA GLU A 128 -10.98 10.33 -15.19
C GLU A 128 -10.87 10.13 -13.68
N VAL A 129 -10.03 10.96 -13.03
CA VAL A 129 -9.82 10.85 -11.58
C VAL A 129 -10.59 11.94 -10.86
N GLU A 130 -11.50 11.51 -9.99
CA GLU A 130 -12.28 12.36 -9.10
C GLU A 130 -11.78 12.20 -7.67
N TYR A 131 -11.74 13.31 -6.91
CA TYR A 131 -11.21 13.29 -5.55
C TYR A 131 -12.31 13.10 -4.51
N TRP A 132 -12.09 12.16 -3.61
CA TRP A 132 -12.80 12.05 -2.35
C TRP A 132 -12.04 12.86 -1.29
N GLU A 133 -12.48 14.10 -1.12
CA GLU A 133 -11.76 15.08 -0.30
C GLU A 133 -11.98 14.82 1.19
N LEU A 134 -10.88 14.63 1.91
CA LEU A 134 -10.84 14.64 3.37
C LEU A 134 -10.83 16.09 3.84
N LYS A 135 -11.55 16.39 4.92
CA LYS A 135 -11.78 17.77 5.36
C LYS A 135 -11.22 18.00 6.74
N GLU A 136 -10.52 19.12 6.91
CA GLU A 136 -9.94 19.53 8.19
C GLU A 136 -11.00 19.68 9.28
N GLU A 137 -12.17 20.23 8.94
CA GLU A 137 -13.30 20.40 9.86
C GLU A 137 -13.91 19.09 10.39
N LEU A 138 -13.57 17.96 9.77
CA LEU A 138 -13.92 16.60 10.19
C LEU A 138 -12.73 15.85 10.79
N ASP A 139 -11.71 16.57 11.26
CA ASP A 139 -10.44 15.97 11.72
C ASP A 139 -9.82 15.03 10.68
N TRP A 140 -9.98 15.36 9.41
CA TRP A 140 -9.54 14.56 8.26
C TRP A 140 -10.16 13.16 8.18
N ALA A 141 -11.24 12.90 8.93
CA ALA A 141 -11.98 11.67 8.79
C ALA A 141 -12.75 11.67 7.45
N PRO A 142 -12.79 10.55 6.73
CA PRO A 142 -13.54 10.46 5.49
C PRO A 142 -15.05 10.50 5.74
N ASP A 143 -15.78 11.30 4.95
CA ASP A 143 -17.23 11.32 4.93
C ASP A 143 -17.76 10.33 3.89
N ILE A 144 -18.37 9.25 4.34
CA ILE A 144 -18.90 8.20 3.46
C ILE A 144 -20.03 8.71 2.56
N GLU A 145 -20.77 9.74 2.98
CA GLU A 145 -21.82 10.34 2.16
C GLU A 145 -21.22 11.09 0.96
N ASP A 146 -20.01 11.67 1.11
CA ASP A 146 -19.27 12.22 -0.03
C ASP A 146 -18.90 11.12 -1.03
N LEU A 147 -18.38 9.99 -0.57
CA LEU A 147 -18.05 8.86 -1.44
C LEU A 147 -19.30 8.34 -2.19
N LYS A 148 -20.43 8.22 -1.50
CA LYS A 148 -21.71 7.82 -2.12
C LYS A 148 -22.19 8.79 -3.22
N ARG A 149 -21.85 10.07 -3.11
CA ARG A 149 -22.18 11.07 -4.15
C ARG A 149 -21.24 11.01 -5.36
N LEU A 150 -19.97 10.62 -5.14
CA LEU A 150 -18.96 10.52 -6.18
C LEU A 150 -19.11 9.25 -7.02
N VAL A 151 -19.56 8.15 -6.40
CA VAL A 151 -19.70 6.86 -7.06
C VAL A 151 -20.72 6.91 -8.19
N ARG A 152 -20.33 6.40 -9.36
CA ARG A 152 -21.15 6.27 -10.57
C ARG A 152 -21.29 4.80 -10.97
N PRO A 153 -22.28 4.41 -11.78
CA PRO A 153 -22.42 3.04 -12.26
C PRO A 153 -21.20 2.52 -13.03
N ASP A 154 -20.40 3.41 -13.62
CA ASP A 154 -19.19 3.14 -14.37
C ASP A 154 -17.90 3.35 -13.55
N THR A 155 -17.99 3.62 -12.25
CA THR A 155 -16.83 3.71 -11.38
C THR A 155 -16.08 2.38 -11.38
N LYS A 156 -14.82 2.44 -11.78
CA LYS A 156 -13.96 1.26 -11.94
C LYS A 156 -13.18 0.93 -10.67
N LEU A 157 -12.68 1.97 -10.00
CA LEU A 157 -11.72 1.81 -8.92
C LEU A 157 -11.89 2.92 -7.88
N ILE A 158 -11.76 2.57 -6.60
CA ILE A 158 -11.61 3.48 -5.48
C ILE A 158 -10.23 3.25 -4.88
N CYS A 159 -9.39 4.30 -4.80
CA CYS A 159 -8.05 4.25 -4.24
C CYS A 159 -8.04 4.93 -2.86
N ILE A 160 -7.58 4.21 -1.84
CA ILE A 160 -7.42 4.69 -0.47
C ILE A 160 -6.04 4.33 0.07
N ASN A 161 -5.58 5.09 1.07
CA ASN A 161 -4.33 4.82 1.78
C ASN A 161 -4.61 4.71 3.28
N ASN A 162 -4.44 3.52 3.85
CA ASN A 162 -4.72 3.22 5.26
C ASN A 162 -3.53 2.48 5.92
N ALA A 163 -2.83 3.02 6.95
CA ALA A 163 -2.95 4.38 7.43
C ALA A 163 -2.54 5.41 6.38
N SER A 164 -3.15 6.59 6.43
CA SER A 164 -3.01 7.63 5.40
C SER A 164 -1.68 8.38 5.46
N ASN A 165 -1.04 8.54 4.33
CA ASN A 165 0.04 9.49 4.09
C ASN A 165 -0.52 10.65 3.22
N PRO A 166 -0.48 11.94 3.62
CA PRO A 166 0.35 12.47 4.72
C PRO A 166 -0.37 12.66 6.05
N ILE A 167 -1.65 12.29 6.18
CA ILE A 167 -2.50 12.75 7.29
C ILE A 167 -2.28 11.92 8.56
N GLY A 168 -1.96 10.62 8.43
CA GLY A 168 -1.76 9.72 9.57
C GLY A 168 -3.05 9.13 10.16
N THR A 169 -4.21 9.37 9.53
CA THR A 169 -5.46 8.76 9.99
C THR A 169 -5.49 7.26 9.69
N VAL A 170 -6.12 6.50 10.57
CA VAL A 170 -6.39 5.06 10.40
C VAL A 170 -7.89 4.85 10.30
N LEU A 171 -8.32 4.20 9.23
CA LEU A 171 -9.73 3.90 9.02
C LEU A 171 -10.19 2.76 9.94
N SER A 172 -11.34 2.96 10.58
CA SER A 172 -11.95 1.89 11.37
C SER A 172 -12.48 0.77 10.47
N SER A 173 -12.59 -0.44 11.02
CA SER A 173 -13.23 -1.56 10.32
C SER A 173 -14.64 -1.23 9.81
N ASP A 174 -15.40 -0.42 10.55
CA ASP A 174 -16.74 0.02 10.13
C ASP A 174 -16.66 0.94 8.91
N MET A 175 -15.69 1.85 8.85
CA MET A 175 -15.47 2.71 7.68
C MET A 175 -15.05 1.88 6.47
N LEU A 176 -14.13 0.92 6.66
CA LEU A 176 -13.70 0.02 5.59
C LEU A 176 -14.88 -0.80 5.01
N ARG A 177 -15.80 -1.29 5.88
CA ARG A 177 -17.02 -1.97 5.44
C ARG A 177 -17.95 -1.05 4.66
N GLN A 178 -18.13 0.19 5.10
CA GLN A 178 -18.94 1.16 4.36
C GLN A 178 -18.35 1.48 2.99
N ILE A 179 -17.02 1.61 2.88
CA ILE A 179 -16.34 1.77 1.59
C ILE A 179 -16.57 0.56 0.70
N ALA A 180 -16.43 -0.65 1.25
CA ALA A 180 -16.67 -1.90 0.55
C ALA A 180 -18.11 -2.00 0.01
N ASP A 181 -19.10 -1.63 0.84
CA ASP A 181 -20.51 -1.63 0.44
C ASP A 181 -20.79 -0.64 -0.71
N VAL A 182 -20.19 0.55 -0.65
CA VAL A 182 -20.30 1.54 -1.74
C VAL A 182 -19.65 1.00 -3.00
N ALA A 183 -18.45 0.45 -2.93
CA ALA A 183 -17.76 -0.15 -4.08
C ALA A 183 -18.56 -1.32 -4.68
N ALA A 184 -19.10 -2.19 -3.82
CA ALA A 184 -19.90 -3.34 -4.22
C ALA A 184 -21.18 -2.92 -4.95
N SER A 185 -21.82 -1.80 -4.56
CA SER A 185 -23.06 -1.31 -5.17
C SER A 185 -22.93 -1.05 -6.68
N VAL A 186 -21.72 -0.76 -7.16
CA VAL A 186 -21.43 -0.51 -8.59
C VAL A 186 -20.44 -1.51 -9.17
N GLY A 187 -19.96 -2.46 -8.34
CA GLY A 187 -19.01 -3.49 -8.76
C GLY A 187 -17.59 -3.00 -8.98
N ALA A 188 -17.23 -1.84 -8.39
CA ALA A 188 -15.89 -1.27 -8.44
C ALA A 188 -14.88 -2.11 -7.65
N TYR A 189 -13.60 -2.00 -8.01
CA TYR A 189 -12.49 -2.47 -7.19
C TYR A 189 -12.14 -1.45 -6.10
N VAL A 190 -11.51 -1.91 -5.03
CA VAL A 190 -10.85 -1.04 -4.04
C VAL A 190 -9.37 -1.36 -4.03
N LEU A 191 -8.51 -0.39 -4.32
CA LEU A 191 -7.08 -0.45 -4.07
C LEU A 191 -6.80 0.23 -2.75
N CYS A 192 -6.34 -0.54 -1.76
CA CYS A 192 -5.97 -0.05 -0.45
C CYS A 192 -4.45 -0.19 -0.26
N ASP A 193 -3.77 0.95 -0.20
CA ASP A 193 -2.35 1.00 0.16
C ASP A 193 -2.25 0.96 1.68
N GLU A 194 -1.78 -0.18 2.20
CA GLU A 194 -1.65 -0.48 3.63
C GLU A 194 -0.18 -0.52 4.09
N VAL A 195 0.69 0.21 3.40
CA VAL A 195 2.15 0.18 3.62
C VAL A 195 2.57 0.46 5.07
N TYR A 196 1.75 1.16 5.85
CA TYR A 196 2.00 1.49 7.25
C TYR A 196 1.35 0.53 8.25
N LEU A 197 0.69 -0.52 7.79
CA LEU A 197 -0.01 -1.47 8.65
C LEU A 197 0.62 -2.87 8.57
N PRO A 198 0.53 -3.66 9.64
CA PRO A 198 0.07 -3.29 10.98
C PRO A 198 1.08 -2.39 11.70
N MET A 199 0.60 -1.44 12.53
CA MET A 199 1.48 -0.54 13.29
C MET A 199 1.83 -1.06 14.68
N GLU A 200 0.88 -1.66 15.39
CA GLU A 200 1.06 -2.15 16.77
C GLU A 200 0.44 -3.55 16.94
N ASP A 201 -0.85 -3.62 17.25
CA ASP A 201 -1.55 -4.86 17.55
C ASP A 201 -2.21 -5.42 16.29
N THR A 202 -1.69 -6.55 15.82
CA THR A 202 -2.23 -7.24 14.63
C THR A 202 -3.65 -7.76 14.83
N ASP A 203 -4.09 -8.02 16.06
CA ASP A 203 -5.44 -8.53 16.34
C ASP A 203 -6.50 -7.43 16.15
N ALA A 204 -6.14 -6.17 16.36
CA ALA A 204 -7.03 -5.02 16.17
C ALA A 204 -7.13 -4.57 14.70
N TYR A 205 -6.17 -4.97 13.86
CA TYR A 205 -6.12 -4.60 12.47
C TYR A 205 -7.01 -5.50 11.62
N GLU A 206 -7.77 -4.89 10.71
CA GLU A 206 -8.55 -5.58 9.69
C GLU A 206 -8.24 -4.94 8.33
N SER A 207 -7.71 -5.75 7.42
CA SER A 207 -7.34 -5.30 6.08
C SER A 207 -8.58 -5.21 5.18
N MET A 208 -8.52 -4.36 4.16
CA MET A 208 -9.55 -4.30 3.13
C MET A 208 -9.72 -5.65 2.40
N ILE A 209 -8.66 -6.47 2.29
CA ILE A 209 -8.73 -7.81 1.69
C ILE A 209 -9.56 -8.79 2.53
N ASP A 210 -9.63 -8.57 3.85
CA ASP A 210 -10.44 -9.38 4.76
C ASP A 210 -11.94 -9.08 4.62
N ILE A 211 -12.27 -7.90 4.08
CA ILE A 211 -13.63 -7.35 4.04
C ILE A 211 -14.26 -7.46 2.65
N TYR A 212 -13.48 -7.26 1.58
CA TYR A 212 -14.03 -7.10 0.24
C TYR A 212 -13.33 -8.00 -0.79
N ASP A 213 -14.13 -8.78 -1.55
CA ASP A 213 -13.59 -9.73 -2.53
C ASP A 213 -12.94 -9.07 -3.76
N LYS A 214 -13.33 -7.85 -4.11
CA LYS A 214 -12.69 -7.06 -5.17
C LYS A 214 -11.69 -6.04 -4.60
N ALA A 215 -11.11 -6.33 -3.43
CA ALA A 215 -10.00 -5.55 -2.92
C ALA A 215 -8.68 -6.00 -3.56
N VAL A 216 -7.81 -5.03 -3.79
CA VAL A 216 -6.39 -5.22 -4.01
C VAL A 216 -5.68 -4.45 -2.91
N VAL A 217 -4.90 -5.16 -2.11
CA VAL A 217 -4.13 -4.56 -1.02
C VAL A 217 -2.66 -4.53 -1.40
N THR A 218 -2.01 -3.41 -1.17
CA THR A 218 -0.58 -3.24 -1.36
C THR A 218 0.09 -2.94 -0.03
N ASN A 219 1.21 -3.56 0.21
CA ASN A 219 1.97 -3.41 1.45
C ASN A 219 3.46 -3.57 1.17
N SER A 220 4.31 -3.39 2.17
CA SER A 220 5.74 -3.69 2.06
C SER A 220 6.38 -3.94 3.42
N VAL A 221 7.59 -4.45 3.38
CA VAL A 221 8.44 -4.61 4.58
C VAL A 221 9.18 -3.32 4.93
N SER A 222 9.10 -2.28 4.09
CA SER A 222 9.94 -1.08 4.20
C SER A 222 9.55 -0.14 5.33
N LYS A 223 8.27 0.00 5.67
CA LYS A 223 7.81 0.98 6.67
C LYS A 223 7.69 0.37 8.06
N THR A 224 6.82 -0.63 8.21
CA THR A 224 6.56 -1.27 9.50
C THR A 224 7.74 -2.11 9.99
N TYR A 225 8.47 -2.74 9.09
CA TYR A 225 9.57 -3.67 9.43
C TYR A 225 10.97 -3.09 9.17
N SER A 226 11.07 -1.97 8.46
CA SER A 226 12.32 -1.24 8.14
C SER A 226 13.41 -2.10 7.46
N VAL A 227 13.00 -2.96 6.51
CA VAL A 227 13.87 -3.84 5.71
C VAL A 227 13.60 -3.71 4.22
#